data_8423c1921fc4705c76cafca13db5d492
#
_entry.id   8423c1921fc4705c76cafca13db5d492
#
_cell.length_a   1.000
_cell.length_b   1.000
_cell.length_c   1.000
_cell.angle_alpha   90.00
_cell.angle_beta   90.00
_cell.angle_gamma   90.00
#
_symmetry.space_group_name_H-M   'P 1'
#
loop_
_entity.id
_entity.type
_entity.pdbx_description
1 polymer ?
#
loop_
_entity_poly.entity_id
_entity_poly.type
_entity_poly.pdbx_seq_one_letter_code
_entity_poly.pdbx_strand_id
1 'polypeptide(L)'
;MTLIEPSWDQARSAAAALGKVGPSEKLPINKLLGRTLAVDAVALVELPTYETSAMDGYVVAGSGPWKLIGEIKAGAPFKGSLKAGEALGIATGAVIPDGAYGVLRWESAKVEGD
;
A
#
# COMPACT_ATOMS: atom_id res chain seq x y z
N MET A 1 -46.32 7.69 -4.18
CA MET A 1 -46.28 6.98 -5.47
C MET A 1 -46.23 5.50 -5.16
N THR A 2 -47.24 4.75 -5.57
CA THR A 2 -47.26 3.30 -5.35
C THR A 2 -46.58 2.63 -6.56
N LEU A 3 -45.54 1.88 -6.34
CA LEU A 3 -44.85 1.09 -7.38
C LEU A 3 -45.58 -0.25 -7.49
N ILE A 4 -46.02 -0.62 -8.70
CA ILE A 4 -46.63 -1.91 -9.00
C ILE A 4 -45.60 -2.72 -9.79
N GLU A 5 -45.18 -3.88 -9.26
CA GLU A 5 -44.13 -4.75 -9.84
C GLU A 5 -42.85 -4.00 -10.28
N PRO A 6 -42.21 -3.25 -9.37
CA PRO A 6 -41.02 -2.47 -9.72
C PRO A 6 -39.84 -3.39 -10.03
N SER A 7 -38.95 -2.96 -10.94
CA SER A 7 -37.66 -3.57 -11.08
C SER A 7 -36.86 -3.42 -9.77
N TRP A 8 -35.81 -4.25 -9.59
CA TRP A 8 -34.92 -4.14 -8.43
C TRP A 8 -34.38 -2.72 -8.24
N ASP A 9 -33.90 -2.09 -9.30
CA ASP A 9 -33.32 -0.74 -9.24
C ASP A 9 -34.38 0.33 -8.89
N GLN A 10 -35.60 0.20 -9.39
CA GLN A 10 -36.71 1.09 -9.03
C GLN A 10 -37.06 0.92 -7.55
N ALA A 11 -37.19 -0.30 -7.06
CA ALA A 11 -37.47 -0.57 -5.64
C ALA A 11 -36.39 -0.03 -4.73
N ARG A 12 -35.11 -0.27 -5.08
CA ARG A 12 -33.94 0.22 -4.34
C ARG A 12 -33.90 1.75 -4.31
N SER A 13 -34.11 2.39 -5.45
CA SER A 13 -34.12 3.86 -5.54
C SER A 13 -35.29 4.48 -4.73
N ALA A 14 -36.47 3.88 -4.78
CA ALA A 14 -37.61 4.32 -3.99
C ALA A 14 -37.35 4.15 -2.47
N ALA A 15 -36.77 3.04 -2.04
CA ALA A 15 -36.40 2.82 -0.65
C ALA A 15 -35.35 3.83 -0.17
N ALA A 16 -34.33 4.09 -1.00
CA ALA A 16 -33.29 5.07 -0.69
C ALA A 16 -33.85 6.50 -0.55
N ALA A 17 -34.83 6.86 -1.40
CA ALA A 17 -35.50 8.18 -1.36
C ALA A 17 -36.34 8.43 -0.08
N LEU A 18 -36.70 7.38 0.65
CA LEU A 18 -37.40 7.49 1.93
C LEU A 18 -36.43 7.74 3.10
N GLY A 19 -35.13 7.49 2.90
CA GLY A 19 -34.11 7.73 3.90
C GLY A 19 -33.94 9.21 4.19
N LYS A 20 -33.90 9.57 5.46
CA LYS A 20 -33.55 10.92 5.91
C LYS A 20 -32.21 10.86 6.66
N VAL A 21 -31.28 11.72 6.27
CA VAL A 21 -30.03 11.89 6.98
C VAL A 21 -30.31 12.55 8.32
N GLY A 22 -29.96 11.90 9.42
CA GLY A 22 -30.06 12.47 10.77
C GLY A 22 -28.99 13.54 11.02
N PRO A 23 -29.06 14.26 12.14
CA PRO A 23 -28.02 15.20 12.54
C PRO A 23 -26.71 14.45 12.80
N SER A 24 -25.59 15.07 12.42
CA SER A 24 -24.27 14.53 12.72
C SER A 24 -23.87 14.82 14.18
N GLU A 25 -23.13 13.92 14.78
CA GLU A 25 -22.56 14.05 16.13
C GLU A 25 -21.10 13.68 16.15
N LYS A 26 -20.36 14.21 17.11
CA LYS A 26 -18.94 13.84 17.35
C LYS A 26 -18.87 12.86 18.50
N LEU A 27 -18.31 11.69 18.25
CA LEU A 27 -18.16 10.62 19.25
C LEU A 27 -16.71 10.15 19.34
N PRO A 28 -16.28 9.67 20.51
CA PRO A 28 -15.02 8.94 20.64
C PRO A 28 -15.02 7.69 19.77
N ILE A 29 -13.85 7.30 19.26
CA ILE A 29 -13.69 6.18 18.31
C ILE A 29 -14.30 4.86 18.83
N ASN A 30 -14.22 4.61 20.14
CA ASN A 30 -14.80 3.42 20.77
C ASN A 30 -16.35 3.42 20.84
N LYS A 31 -17.00 4.49 20.43
CA LYS A 31 -18.47 4.64 20.33
C LYS A 31 -18.98 4.62 18.88
N LEU A 32 -18.10 4.42 17.90
CA LEU A 32 -18.47 4.50 16.48
C LEU A 32 -19.02 3.19 15.91
N LEU A 33 -18.88 2.07 16.60
CA LEU A 33 -19.40 0.79 16.11
C LEU A 33 -20.91 0.88 15.86
N GLY A 34 -21.33 0.51 14.65
CA GLY A 34 -22.73 0.59 14.21
C GLY A 34 -23.19 1.97 13.75
N ARG A 35 -22.29 2.96 13.67
CA ARG A 35 -22.57 4.31 13.16
C ARG A 35 -22.16 4.44 11.71
N THR A 36 -22.81 5.36 11.00
CA THR A 36 -22.46 5.76 9.63
C THR A 36 -21.66 7.05 9.68
N LEU A 37 -20.55 7.12 8.94
CA LEU A 37 -19.77 8.35 8.84
C LEU A 37 -20.58 9.46 8.17
N ALA A 38 -20.57 10.64 8.75
CA ALA A 38 -21.23 11.82 8.21
C ALA A 38 -20.37 12.51 7.11
N VAL A 39 -19.09 12.24 7.09
CA VAL A 39 -18.12 12.71 6.10
C VAL A 39 -17.13 11.59 5.79
N ASP A 40 -16.46 11.67 4.66
CA ASP A 40 -15.44 10.69 4.27
C ASP A 40 -14.28 10.65 5.27
N ALA A 41 -13.80 9.46 5.56
CA ALA A 41 -12.57 9.28 6.31
C ALA A 41 -11.39 9.43 5.35
N VAL A 42 -10.63 10.51 5.51
CA VAL A 42 -9.45 10.78 4.69
C VAL A 42 -8.19 10.51 5.50
N ALA A 43 -7.25 9.77 4.91
CA ALA A 43 -5.94 9.53 5.53
C ALA A 43 -5.22 10.87 5.72
N LEU A 44 -4.68 11.09 6.92
CA LEU A 44 -3.91 12.30 7.25
C LEU A 44 -2.46 12.22 6.76
N VAL A 45 -1.98 11.02 6.49
CA VAL A 45 -0.65 10.73 5.95
C VAL A 45 -0.78 9.62 4.91
N GLU A 46 0.12 9.60 3.95
CA GLU A 46 0.21 8.50 3.00
C GLU A 46 0.67 7.22 3.70
N LEU A 47 0.11 6.06 3.30
CA LEU A 47 0.49 4.75 3.79
C LEU A 47 0.79 3.83 2.61
N PRO A 48 1.96 3.19 2.58
CA PRO A 48 3.05 3.27 3.57
C PRO A 48 3.73 4.64 3.58
N THR A 49 4.30 5.05 4.73
CA THR A 49 5.00 6.33 4.90
C THR A 49 6.40 6.37 4.24
N TYR A 50 6.84 5.23 3.69
CA TYR A 50 8.11 5.04 2.97
C TYR A 50 7.96 3.90 1.97
N GLU A 51 8.80 3.91 0.95
CA GLU A 51 8.81 2.85 -0.06
C GLU A 51 9.37 1.55 0.51
N THR A 52 8.64 0.45 0.26
CA THR A 52 9.05 -0.90 0.65
C THR A 52 9.02 -1.83 -0.53
N SER A 53 9.85 -2.88 -0.49
CA SER A 53 9.81 -3.92 -1.52
C SER A 53 8.51 -4.71 -1.47
N ALA A 54 7.85 -4.85 -2.61
CA ALA A 54 6.68 -5.70 -2.78
C ALA A 54 7.04 -7.18 -3.01
N MET A 55 8.32 -7.51 -3.12
CA MET A 55 8.82 -8.85 -3.43
C MET A 55 10.20 -9.10 -2.86
N ASP A 56 10.54 -10.37 -2.71
CA ASP A 56 11.92 -10.80 -2.44
C ASP A 56 12.77 -10.68 -3.71
N GLY A 57 14.03 -10.28 -3.56
CA GLY A 57 14.91 -10.09 -4.70
C GLY A 57 16.18 -9.33 -4.38
N TYR A 58 16.64 -8.57 -5.35
CA TYR A 58 17.81 -7.70 -5.25
C TYR A 58 17.42 -6.27 -5.59
N VAL A 59 17.57 -5.36 -4.63
CA VAL A 59 17.50 -3.92 -4.93
C VAL A 59 18.80 -3.49 -5.56
N VAL A 60 18.72 -2.80 -6.69
CA VAL A 60 19.87 -2.47 -7.55
C VAL A 60 19.96 -0.98 -7.82
N ALA A 61 21.16 -0.48 -8.04
CA ALA A 61 21.40 0.90 -8.47
C ALA A 61 22.12 0.96 -9.82
N GLY A 62 21.56 1.77 -10.73
CA GLY A 62 22.08 1.90 -12.10
C GLY A 62 21.95 0.63 -12.94
N SER A 63 22.71 0.56 -14.03
CA SER A 63 22.74 -0.60 -14.93
C SER A 63 23.70 -1.68 -14.43
N GLY A 64 23.35 -2.95 -14.67
CA GLY A 64 24.21 -4.09 -14.35
C GLY A 64 25.42 -4.25 -15.27
N PRO A 65 26.34 -5.17 -14.94
CA PRO A 65 26.25 -6.08 -13.81
C PRO A 65 26.46 -5.37 -12.47
N TRP A 66 25.88 -5.95 -11.37
CA TRP A 66 25.92 -5.35 -10.04
C TRP A 66 26.75 -6.21 -9.08
N LYS A 67 27.42 -5.55 -8.16
CA LYS A 67 28.10 -6.20 -7.04
C LYS A 67 27.14 -6.32 -5.86
N LEU A 68 26.88 -7.54 -5.39
CA LEU A 68 26.11 -7.78 -4.17
C LEU A 68 26.96 -7.37 -2.95
N ILE A 69 26.48 -6.40 -2.16
CA ILE A 69 27.21 -5.82 -1.02
C ILE A 69 26.58 -6.16 0.33
N GLY A 70 25.48 -6.93 0.36
CA GLY A 70 24.81 -7.35 1.59
C GLY A 70 23.34 -7.64 1.38
N GLU A 71 22.57 -7.58 2.47
CA GLU A 71 21.12 -7.83 2.46
C GLU A 71 20.36 -6.85 3.36
N ILE A 72 19.09 -6.62 3.05
CA ILE A 72 18.14 -5.80 3.83
C ILE A 72 16.97 -6.67 4.24
N LYS A 73 16.67 -6.70 5.54
CA LYS A 73 15.51 -7.39 6.11
C LYS A 73 14.43 -6.42 6.51
N ALA A 74 13.19 -6.87 6.54
CA ALA A 74 12.08 -6.10 7.10
C ALA A 74 12.40 -5.67 8.54
N GLY A 75 12.19 -4.38 8.83
CA GLY A 75 12.50 -3.79 10.14
C GLY A 75 13.99 -3.46 10.40
N ALA A 76 14.88 -3.75 9.44
CA ALA A 76 16.31 -3.45 9.55
C ALA A 76 16.79 -2.68 8.29
N PRO A 77 16.48 -1.38 8.17
CA PRO A 77 16.80 -0.61 6.97
C PRO A 77 18.31 -0.46 6.76
N PHE A 78 18.72 -0.44 5.50
CA PHE A 78 20.10 -0.14 5.12
C PHE A 78 20.48 1.29 5.50
N LYS A 79 21.61 1.46 6.17
CA LYS A 79 22.11 2.78 6.56
C LYS A 79 23.08 3.30 5.50
N GLY A 80 22.57 4.08 4.58
CA GLY A 80 23.35 4.67 3.50
C GLY A 80 22.59 4.73 2.18
N SER A 81 23.29 5.12 1.13
CA SER A 81 22.76 5.17 -0.24
C SER A 81 23.45 4.14 -1.11
N LEU A 82 22.66 3.41 -1.89
CA LEU A 82 23.15 2.43 -2.85
C LEU A 82 23.78 3.17 -4.04
N LYS A 83 24.98 2.75 -4.44
CA LYS A 83 25.72 3.38 -5.54
C LYS A 83 25.52 2.61 -6.84
N ALA A 84 25.67 3.30 -7.96
CA ALA A 84 25.60 2.65 -9.28
C ALA A 84 26.55 1.43 -9.37
N GLY A 85 26.03 0.31 -9.86
CA GLY A 85 26.74 -0.96 -9.92
C GLY A 85 26.71 -1.78 -8.63
N GLU A 86 25.97 -1.34 -7.61
CA GLU A 86 25.76 -2.10 -6.36
C GLU A 86 24.36 -2.71 -6.30
N ALA A 87 24.25 -3.82 -5.58
CA ALA A 87 22.99 -4.48 -5.24
C ALA A 87 22.98 -4.93 -3.78
N LEU A 88 21.80 -5.00 -3.20
CA LEU A 88 21.53 -5.62 -1.89
C LEU A 88 20.42 -6.65 -2.05
N GLY A 89 20.55 -7.82 -1.41
CA GLY A 89 19.41 -8.70 -1.21
C GLY A 89 18.34 -7.96 -0.43
N ILE A 90 17.07 -8.10 -0.84
CA ILE A 90 15.96 -7.40 -0.17
C ILE A 90 14.78 -8.34 0.03
N ALA A 91 14.24 -8.33 1.24
CA ALA A 91 13.03 -9.07 1.58
C ALA A 91 11.77 -8.22 1.37
N THR A 92 10.66 -8.88 1.11
CA THR A 92 9.34 -8.26 1.05
C THR A 92 9.07 -7.44 2.32
N GLY A 93 8.58 -6.21 2.15
CA GLY A 93 8.32 -5.28 3.26
C GLY A 93 9.56 -4.56 3.80
N ALA A 94 10.77 -4.88 3.30
CA ALA A 94 11.96 -4.13 3.66
C ALA A 94 11.97 -2.76 2.97
N VAL A 95 12.51 -1.76 3.64
CA VAL A 95 12.60 -0.38 3.15
C VAL A 95 13.56 -0.30 1.97
N ILE A 96 13.13 0.32 0.89
CA ILE A 96 13.97 0.60 -0.28
C ILE A 96 15.03 1.64 0.13
N PRO A 97 16.33 1.37 -0.08
CA PRO A 97 17.37 2.32 0.28
C PRO A 97 17.45 3.48 -0.71
N ASP A 98 17.97 4.60 -0.25
CA ASP A 98 18.31 5.72 -1.13
C ASP A 98 19.26 5.28 -2.24
N GLY A 99 19.10 5.86 -3.45
CA GLY A 99 19.90 5.54 -4.63
C GLY A 99 19.44 4.30 -5.38
N ALA A 100 18.42 3.60 -4.90
CA ALA A 100 17.85 2.46 -5.62
C ALA A 100 17.22 2.88 -6.95
N TYR A 101 17.40 2.04 -7.96
CA TYR A 101 16.76 2.19 -9.28
C TYR A 101 15.53 1.27 -9.41
N GLY A 102 15.59 0.09 -8.80
CA GLY A 102 14.50 -0.89 -8.82
C GLY A 102 14.84 -2.16 -8.08
N VAL A 103 13.87 -3.07 -8.03
CA VAL A 103 14.02 -4.41 -7.44
C VAL A 103 13.95 -5.45 -8.55
N LEU A 104 15.00 -6.26 -8.66
CA LEU A 104 15.09 -7.42 -9.54
C LEU A 104 14.64 -8.65 -8.76
N ARG A 105 13.68 -9.41 -9.26
CA ARG A 105 13.24 -10.68 -8.66
C ARG A 105 14.37 -11.70 -8.63
N TRP A 106 14.41 -12.54 -7.62
CA TRP A 106 15.40 -13.63 -7.55
C TRP A 106 15.37 -14.53 -8.79
N GLU A 107 14.17 -14.87 -9.27
CA GLU A 107 13.99 -15.75 -10.44
C GLU A 107 14.50 -15.13 -11.74
N SER A 108 14.66 -13.81 -11.77
CA SER A 108 15.16 -13.07 -12.93
C SER A 108 16.64 -12.69 -12.80
N ALA A 109 17.26 -13.03 -11.68
CA ALA A 109 18.66 -12.73 -11.41
C ALA A 109 19.55 -13.97 -11.66
N LYS A 110 20.75 -13.74 -12.14
CA LYS A 110 21.82 -14.73 -12.16
C LYS A 110 22.95 -14.24 -11.28
N VAL A 111 23.20 -14.96 -10.19
CA VAL A 111 24.30 -14.66 -9.29
C VAL A 111 25.52 -15.48 -9.73
N GLU A 112 26.66 -14.82 -9.94
CA GLU A 112 27.93 -15.44 -10.28
C GLU A 112 28.93 -15.23 -9.16
N GLY A 113 29.57 -16.30 -8.72
CA GLY A 113 30.51 -16.33 -7.61
C GLY A 113 29.88 -16.78 -6.29
N ASP A 114 30.74 -17.09 -5.33
CA ASP A 114 30.36 -17.46 -3.96
C ASP A 114 30.07 -16.22 -3.12
#